data_2e7d8bcdce06bfe04aa0d0df9b681830
#
_entry.id   2e7d8bcdce06bfe04aa0d0df9b681830
#
_cell.length_a   1.000
_cell.length_b   1.000
_cell.length_c   1.000
_cell.angle_alpha   90.00
_cell.angle_beta   90.00
_cell.angle_gamma   90.00
#
_symmetry.space_group_name_H-M   'P 1'
#
loop_
_entity.id
_entity.type
_entity.pdbx_description
1 polymer ?
#
loop_
_entity_poly.entity_id
_entity_poly.type
_entity_poly.pdbx_seq_one_letter_code
_entity_poly.pdbx_strand_id
1 'polypeptide(L)'
;MKIEIYSKPACPFCDKALFLAQQVVQESVHTYNKYMLNEDFTREELFEKFPTARTFPQITIDGESIGGYTEFEAFLRENKY
;
A
#
# COMPACT_ATOMS: atom_id res chain seq x y z
N MET A 1 3.29 11.84 -5.63
CA MET A 1 3.77 10.87 -4.62
C MET A 1 3.81 9.47 -5.22
N LYS A 2 4.66 8.65 -4.68
CA LYS A 2 4.82 7.27 -5.12
C LYS A 2 4.21 6.34 -4.09
N ILE A 3 3.17 5.61 -4.48
CA ILE A 3 2.44 4.71 -3.59
C ILE A 3 2.88 3.27 -3.89
N GLU A 4 3.25 2.53 -2.85
CA GLU A 4 3.59 1.11 -2.98
C GLU A 4 2.69 0.31 -2.06
N ILE A 5 2.04 -0.73 -2.61
CA ILE A 5 1.07 -1.55 -1.88
C ILE A 5 1.58 -2.99 -1.86
N TYR A 6 1.92 -3.48 -0.67
CA TYR A 6 2.36 -4.85 -0.47
C TYR A 6 1.16 -5.70 -0.10
N SER A 7 0.75 -6.56 -1.00
CA SER A 7 -0.52 -7.29 -0.96
C SER A 7 -0.32 -8.80 -0.86
N LYS A 8 -1.42 -9.52 -0.60
CA LYS A 8 -1.44 -10.98 -0.66
C LYS A 8 -2.72 -11.44 -1.38
N PRO A 9 -2.77 -12.71 -1.85
CA PRO A 9 -4.01 -13.23 -2.44
C PRO A 9 -5.17 -13.25 -1.44
N ALA A 10 -6.40 -13.14 -1.96
CA ALA A 10 -7.62 -13.21 -1.16
C ALA A 10 -7.65 -12.19 -0.01
N CYS A 11 -7.28 -10.96 -0.32
CA CYS A 11 -7.22 -9.88 0.67
C CYS A 11 -8.13 -8.73 0.24
N PRO A 12 -9.36 -8.65 0.79
CA PRO A 12 -10.30 -7.59 0.40
C PRO A 12 -9.77 -6.17 0.66
N PHE A 13 -9.06 -5.97 1.76
CA PHE A 13 -8.50 -4.66 2.05
C PHE A 13 -7.34 -4.30 1.13
N CYS A 14 -6.62 -5.31 0.62
CA CYS A 14 -5.61 -5.06 -0.41
C CYS A 14 -6.26 -4.54 -1.69
N ASP A 15 -7.38 -5.15 -2.08
CA ASP A 15 -8.14 -4.73 -3.26
C ASP A 15 -8.69 -3.31 -3.08
N LYS A 16 -9.17 -2.99 -1.90
CA LYS A 16 -9.66 -1.64 -1.59
C LYS A 16 -8.54 -0.62 -1.66
N ALA A 17 -7.37 -0.96 -1.14
CA ALA A 17 -6.21 -0.07 -1.19
C ALA A 17 -5.78 0.18 -2.63
N LEU A 18 -5.75 -0.87 -3.46
CA LEU A 18 -5.42 -0.75 -4.87
C LEU A 18 -6.40 0.18 -5.59
N PHE A 19 -7.69 -0.02 -5.37
CA PHE A 19 -8.72 0.81 -5.98
C PHE A 19 -8.56 2.28 -5.58
N LEU A 20 -8.30 2.53 -4.31
CA LEU A 20 -8.10 3.89 -3.80
C LEU A 20 -6.86 4.54 -4.43
N ALA A 21 -5.77 3.79 -4.56
CA ALA A 21 -4.56 4.29 -5.21
C ALA A 21 -4.82 4.63 -6.67
N GLN A 22 -5.58 3.79 -7.38
CA GLN A 22 -5.93 4.06 -8.77
C GLN A 22 -6.70 5.36 -8.92
N GLN A 23 -7.59 5.66 -8.00
CA GLN A 23 -8.34 6.92 -8.04
C GLN A 23 -7.44 8.12 -7.82
N VAL A 24 -6.50 8.00 -6.89
CA VAL A 24 -5.57 9.09 -6.60
C VAL A 24 -4.70 9.43 -7.80
N VAL A 25 -4.16 8.41 -8.47
CA VAL A 25 -3.24 8.66 -9.59
C VAL A 25 -3.95 9.17 -10.84
N GLN A 26 -5.24 8.98 -10.96
CA GLN A 26 -6.00 9.52 -12.11
C GLN A 26 -6.06 11.04 -12.13
N GLU A 27 -5.92 11.68 -11.00
CA GLU A 27 -6.13 13.11 -10.87
C GLU A 27 -4.84 13.92 -10.83
N SER A 28 -3.68 13.27 -10.86
CA SER A 28 -2.44 14.00 -10.70
C SER A 28 -1.25 13.19 -11.21
N VAL A 29 -0.03 13.71 -10.94
CA VAL A 29 1.23 13.08 -11.35
C VAL A 29 1.67 11.95 -10.41
N HIS A 30 0.80 11.49 -9.54
CA HIS A 30 1.12 10.38 -8.62
C HIS A 30 1.21 9.05 -9.36
N THR A 31 1.98 8.12 -8.80
CA THR A 31 2.13 6.78 -9.33
C THR A 31 1.87 5.76 -8.23
N TYR A 32 1.55 4.52 -8.63
CA TYR A 32 1.43 3.43 -7.68
C TYR A 32 2.01 2.15 -8.25
N ASN A 33 2.44 1.25 -7.36
CA ASN A 33 2.85 -0.10 -7.71
C ASN A 33 2.25 -1.06 -6.71
N LYS A 34 1.77 -2.20 -7.21
CA LYS A 34 1.27 -3.28 -6.36
C LYS A 34 2.28 -4.43 -6.39
N TYR A 35 2.65 -4.93 -5.23
CA TYR A 35 3.53 -6.09 -5.09
C TYR A 35 2.75 -7.21 -4.42
N MET A 36 2.87 -8.42 -4.95
CA MET A 36 2.12 -9.57 -4.47
C MET A 36 3.02 -10.54 -3.73
N LEU A 37 2.58 -10.97 -2.55
CA LEU A 37 3.30 -11.95 -1.73
C LEU A 37 3.59 -13.21 -2.52
N ASN A 38 4.83 -13.69 -2.44
CA ASN A 38 5.35 -14.87 -3.12
C ASN A 38 5.46 -14.75 -4.64
N GLU A 39 5.13 -13.60 -5.21
CA GLU A 39 5.40 -13.29 -6.60
C GLU A 39 6.47 -12.21 -6.71
N ASP A 40 6.30 -11.13 -5.95
CA ASP A 40 7.18 -9.97 -6.00
C ASP A 40 8.05 -9.83 -4.76
N PHE A 41 7.66 -10.47 -3.66
CA PHE A 41 8.41 -10.45 -2.40
C PHE A 41 8.03 -11.66 -1.57
N THR A 42 8.89 -11.99 -0.59
CA THR A 42 8.63 -13.07 0.37
C THR A 42 8.23 -12.49 1.73
N ARG A 43 7.69 -13.34 2.62
CA ARG A 43 7.40 -12.90 3.99
C ARG A 43 8.64 -12.39 4.70
N GLU A 44 9.77 -13.02 4.46
CA GLU A 44 11.03 -12.61 5.09
C GLU A 44 11.42 -11.20 4.63
N GLU A 45 11.31 -10.93 3.34
CA GLU A 45 11.57 -9.61 2.80
C GLU A 45 10.61 -8.56 3.36
N LEU A 46 9.34 -8.95 3.52
CA LEU A 46 8.34 -8.08 4.10
C LEU A 46 8.72 -7.69 5.53
N PHE A 47 9.12 -8.67 6.35
CA PHE A 47 9.46 -8.40 7.74
C PHE A 47 10.76 -7.61 7.89
N GLU A 48 11.67 -7.71 6.93
CA GLU A 48 12.85 -6.85 6.92
C GLU A 48 12.47 -5.40 6.69
N LYS A 49 11.52 -5.17 5.79
CA LYS A 49 11.06 -3.83 5.44
C LYS A 49 10.08 -3.27 6.46
N PHE A 50 9.21 -4.13 6.99
CA PHE A 50 8.17 -3.77 7.95
C PHE A 50 8.24 -4.69 9.17
N PRO A 51 9.19 -4.47 10.09
CA PRO A 51 9.41 -5.40 11.21
C PRO A 51 8.20 -5.59 12.13
N THR A 52 7.30 -4.62 12.16
CA THR A 52 6.11 -4.68 13.01
C THR A 52 4.85 -5.06 12.25
N ALA A 53 4.97 -5.43 10.97
CA ALA A 53 3.81 -5.76 10.15
C ALA A 53 3.11 -7.02 10.65
N ARG A 54 1.79 -6.96 10.78
CA ARG A 54 0.96 -8.08 11.21
C ARG A 54 -0.20 -8.34 10.26
N THR A 55 -0.47 -7.41 9.38
CA THR A 55 -1.62 -7.47 8.50
C THR A 55 -1.24 -7.02 7.10
N PHE A 56 -2.14 -7.29 6.16
CA PHE A 56 -2.07 -6.79 4.80
C PHE A 56 -3.30 -5.91 4.52
N PRO A 57 -3.17 -4.90 3.65
CA PRO A 57 -1.95 -4.52 2.93
C PRO A 57 -0.96 -3.77 3.82
N GLN A 58 0.30 -3.68 3.37
CA GLN A 58 1.29 -2.75 3.94
C GLN A 58 1.60 -1.72 2.87
N ILE A 59 1.52 -0.45 3.21
CA ILE A 59 1.55 0.63 2.23
C ILE A 59 2.67 1.61 2.57
N THR A 60 3.44 1.98 1.54
CA THR A 60 4.41 3.07 1.67
C THR A 60 4.02 4.21 0.76
N ILE A 61 4.36 5.43 1.18
CA ILE A 61 4.21 6.63 0.36
C ILE A 61 5.55 7.34 0.34
N ASP A 62 6.12 7.48 -0.85
CA ASP A 62 7.46 8.05 -1.06
C ASP A 62 8.52 7.33 -0.21
N GLY A 63 8.38 6.00 -0.08
CA GLY A 63 9.31 5.16 0.66
C GLY A 63 9.06 5.06 2.15
N GLU A 64 8.10 5.79 2.68
CA GLU A 64 7.80 5.82 4.11
C GLU A 64 6.58 4.93 4.43
N SER A 65 6.73 4.01 5.38
CA SER A 65 5.65 3.13 5.80
C SER A 65 4.57 3.92 6.53
N ILE A 66 3.31 3.77 6.08
CA ILE A 66 2.18 4.46 6.72
C ILE A 66 1.21 3.49 7.37
N GLY A 67 1.36 2.18 7.16
CA GLY A 67 0.48 1.17 7.75
C GLY A 67 -0.36 0.47 6.70
N GLY A 68 -1.61 0.16 7.05
CA GLY A 68 -2.52 -0.58 6.17
C GLY A 68 -3.54 0.31 5.47
N TYR A 69 -4.66 -0.31 5.07
CA TYR A 69 -5.69 0.39 4.31
C TYR A 69 -6.29 1.57 5.11
N THR A 70 -6.62 1.36 6.38
CA THR A 70 -7.23 2.40 7.20
C THR A 70 -6.33 3.63 7.31
N GLU A 71 -5.04 3.40 7.54
CA GLU A 71 -4.06 4.47 7.62
C GLU A 71 -3.89 5.17 6.28
N PHE A 72 -3.93 4.40 5.18
CA PHE A 72 -3.84 4.96 3.83
C PHE A 72 -5.03 5.87 3.53
N GLU A 73 -6.24 5.41 3.83
CA GLU A 73 -7.45 6.21 3.63
C GLU A 73 -7.39 7.50 4.45
N ALA A 74 -7.00 7.40 5.72
CA ALA A 74 -6.87 8.56 6.59
C ALA A 74 -5.83 9.55 6.06
N PHE A 75 -4.69 9.03 5.59
CA PHE A 75 -3.65 9.85 5.02
C PHE A 75 -4.16 10.66 3.84
N LEU A 76 -4.86 10.02 2.92
CA LEU A 76 -5.38 10.70 1.73
C LEU A 76 -6.44 11.73 2.10
N ARG A 77 -7.30 11.42 3.04
CA ARG A 77 -8.34 12.33 3.50
C ARG A 77 -7.75 13.58 4.15
N GLU A 78 -6.74 13.40 4.99
CA GLU A 78 -6.10 14.50 5.69
C GLU A 78 -5.26 15.38 4.76
N ASN A 79 -4.69 14.79 3.72
CA ASN A 79 -3.83 15.51 2.78
C ASN A 79 -4.56 15.98 1.54
N LYS A 80 -5.85 15.67 1.41
CA LYS A 80 -6.75 16.15 0.34
C LYS A 80 -6.27 15.80 -1.06
N TYR A 81 -5.83 14.59 -1.24
CA TYR A 81 -5.48 14.10 -2.58
C TYR A 81 -6.68 13.64 -3.37
#